data_94be4a905a8c547ec5460d1a25c450ea
#
_entry.id   94be4a905a8c547ec5460d1a25c450ea
#
_cell.length_a   1.000
_cell.length_b   1.000
_cell.length_c   1.000
_cell.angle_alpha   90.00
_cell.angle_beta   90.00
_cell.angle_gamma   90.00
#
_symmetry.space_group_name_H-M   'P 1'
#
loop_
_entity.id
_entity.type
_entity.pdbx_description
1 polymer ?
#
loop_
_entity_poly.entity_id
_entity_poly.type
_entity_poly.pdbx_seq_one_letter_code
_entity_poly.pdbx_strand_id
1 'polypeptide(L)'
;MLVETKAKVGVFAIALGAYLPQFPTLVPEFEAQYEAFKKTIPDTVELVDGGIVTTKELSMKAGDKFRSADVDLVILQLLTYATSYNMLPAVRDLNVPVVLVNVQKRKTPDYANTDTPTWLGELYACGAVGEMVADLERAGKRHAVITGVAVSY
;
A
#
# COMPACT_ATOMS: atom_id res chain seq x y z
N MET A 1 30.76 -6.36 21.15
CA MET A 1 29.34 -6.33 21.60
C MET A 1 28.51 -6.16 20.35
N LEU A 2 27.72 -7.17 19.98
CA LEU A 2 26.78 -7.04 18.85
C LEU A 2 25.62 -6.14 19.31
N VAL A 3 25.39 -5.05 18.62
CA VAL A 3 24.20 -4.21 18.83
C VAL A 3 23.08 -4.85 18.02
N GLU A 4 22.05 -5.36 18.68
CA GLU A 4 20.83 -5.79 17.99
C GLU A 4 20.15 -4.55 17.42
N THR A 5 20.17 -4.42 16.11
CA THR A 5 19.41 -3.39 15.39
C THR A 5 18.18 -4.03 14.79
N LYS A 6 16.99 -3.47 15.06
CA LYS A 6 15.77 -3.85 14.36
C LYS A 6 15.78 -3.24 12.96
N ALA A 7 15.39 -4.03 11.96
CA ALA A 7 15.15 -3.51 10.62
C ALA A 7 13.98 -2.50 10.67
N LYS A 8 14.11 -1.41 9.92
CA LYS A 8 13.08 -0.38 9.80
C LYS A 8 12.28 -0.60 8.54
N VAL A 9 10.98 -0.78 8.68
CA VAL A 9 10.08 -1.06 7.56
C VAL A 9 9.11 0.10 7.37
N GLY A 10 9.26 0.82 6.26
CA GLY A 10 8.29 1.81 5.82
C GLY A 10 7.03 1.11 5.33
N VAL A 11 5.87 1.52 5.82
CA VAL A 11 4.58 0.96 5.40
C VAL A 11 3.66 2.10 5.00
N PHE A 12 3.04 2.00 3.83
CA PHE A 12 1.98 2.90 3.42
C PHE A 12 0.92 2.15 2.62
N ALA A 13 -0.29 2.67 2.61
CA ALA A 13 -1.34 2.18 1.75
C ALA A 13 -1.67 3.21 0.66
N ILE A 14 -2.28 2.76 -0.43
CA ILE A 14 -2.66 3.66 -1.53
C ILE A 14 -4.09 3.41 -1.97
N ALA A 15 -4.79 4.53 -2.26
CA ALA A 15 -6.11 4.55 -2.85
C ALA A 15 -6.24 5.74 -3.82
N LEU A 16 -7.12 5.63 -4.82
CA LEU A 16 -7.38 6.76 -5.71
C LEU A 16 -8.27 7.80 -5.01
N GLY A 17 -7.72 8.99 -4.77
CA GLY A 17 -8.43 10.07 -4.09
C GLY A 17 -9.73 10.51 -4.75
N ALA A 18 -9.86 10.34 -6.08
CA ALA A 18 -11.08 10.68 -6.82
C ALA A 18 -12.29 9.80 -6.45
N TYR A 19 -12.08 8.62 -5.88
CA TYR A 19 -13.18 7.75 -5.43
C TYR A 19 -13.81 8.22 -4.12
N LEU A 20 -13.04 8.83 -3.23
CA LEU A 20 -13.47 9.10 -1.86
C LEU A 20 -14.66 10.08 -1.76
N PRO A 21 -14.72 11.19 -2.52
CA PRO A 21 -15.90 12.05 -2.53
C PRO A 21 -17.14 11.38 -3.14
N GLN A 22 -16.96 10.45 -4.07
CA GLN A 22 -18.05 9.74 -4.73
C GLN A 22 -18.59 8.60 -3.88
N PHE A 23 -17.71 7.95 -3.11
CA PHE A 23 -18.03 6.79 -2.27
C PHE A 23 -17.45 6.99 -0.86
N PRO A 24 -18.05 7.89 -0.04
CA PRO A 24 -17.49 8.25 1.26
C PRO A 24 -17.42 7.09 2.27
N THR A 25 -18.19 6.02 2.04
CA THR A 25 -18.13 4.78 2.84
C THR A 25 -16.79 4.05 2.73
N LEU A 26 -16.01 4.31 1.66
CA LEU A 26 -14.68 3.71 1.49
C LEU A 26 -13.65 4.26 2.48
N VAL A 27 -13.82 5.48 2.99
CA VAL A 27 -12.82 6.10 3.89
C VAL A 27 -12.63 5.27 5.16
N PRO A 28 -13.67 5.06 5.99
CA PRO A 28 -13.51 4.26 7.21
C PRO A 28 -13.14 2.81 6.92
N GLU A 29 -13.56 2.28 5.78
CA GLU A 29 -13.20 0.93 5.36
C GLU A 29 -11.70 0.81 5.07
N PHE A 30 -11.12 1.74 4.32
CA PHE A 30 -9.69 1.76 4.03
C PHE A 30 -8.84 2.01 5.27
N GLU A 31 -9.30 2.89 6.18
CA GLU A 31 -8.64 3.10 7.47
C GLU A 31 -8.61 1.79 8.28
N ALA A 32 -9.74 1.09 8.38
CA ALA A 32 -9.81 -0.18 9.11
C ALA A 32 -8.92 -1.27 8.47
N GLN A 33 -8.89 -1.35 7.14
CA GLN A 33 -8.02 -2.29 6.42
C GLN A 33 -6.53 -1.99 6.67
N TYR A 34 -6.15 -0.72 6.61
CA TYR A 34 -4.76 -0.33 6.81
C TYR A 34 -4.30 -0.56 8.25
N GLU A 35 -5.15 -0.25 9.24
CA GLU A 35 -4.86 -0.54 10.65
C GLU A 35 -4.73 -2.06 10.91
N ALA A 36 -5.61 -2.86 10.31
CA ALA A 36 -5.52 -4.31 10.40
C ALA A 36 -4.24 -4.84 9.75
N PHE A 37 -3.86 -4.30 8.60
CA PHE A 37 -2.63 -4.67 7.91
C PHE A 37 -1.38 -4.35 8.74
N LYS A 38 -1.29 -3.15 9.31
CA LYS A 38 -0.15 -2.78 10.17
C LYS A 38 0.04 -3.73 11.35
N LYS A 39 -1.03 -4.28 11.90
CA LYS A 39 -0.98 -5.27 12.98
C LYS A 39 -0.40 -6.63 12.56
N THR A 40 -0.32 -6.91 11.26
CA THR A 40 0.34 -8.13 10.75
C THR A 40 1.85 -8.00 10.68
N ILE A 41 2.38 -6.78 10.75
CA ILE A 41 3.83 -6.54 10.75
C ILE A 41 4.38 -6.96 12.12
N PRO A 42 5.37 -7.85 12.16
CA PRO A 42 5.88 -8.38 13.43
C PRO A 42 6.62 -7.29 14.24
N ASP A 43 6.58 -7.40 15.56
CA ASP A 43 7.25 -6.48 16.48
C ASP A 43 8.79 -6.62 16.50
N THR A 44 9.32 -7.60 15.78
CA THR A 44 10.75 -7.77 15.54
C THR A 44 11.34 -6.70 14.60
N VAL A 45 10.50 -5.94 13.90
CA VAL A 45 10.91 -4.79 13.08
C VAL A 45 10.36 -3.49 13.65
N GLU A 46 11.01 -2.37 13.31
CA GLU A 46 10.51 -1.02 13.59
C GLU A 46 9.61 -0.56 12.43
N LEU A 47 8.34 -0.37 12.69
CA LEU A 47 7.39 0.11 11.69
C LEU A 47 7.45 1.64 11.57
N VAL A 48 7.66 2.14 10.36
CA VAL A 48 7.57 3.56 10.00
C VAL A 48 6.31 3.78 9.19
N ASP A 49 5.27 4.32 9.80
CA ASP A 49 3.94 4.50 9.21
C ASP A 49 3.91 5.71 8.25
N GLY A 50 3.72 5.46 6.97
CA GLY A 50 3.57 6.46 5.91
C GLY A 50 2.13 6.93 5.69
N GLY A 51 1.14 6.25 6.30
CA GLY A 51 -0.28 6.56 6.18
C GLY A 51 -0.92 6.07 4.87
N ILE A 52 -2.16 6.51 4.64
CA ILE A 52 -2.89 6.23 3.40
C ILE A 52 -2.63 7.37 2.41
N VAL A 53 -2.03 7.02 1.29
CA VAL A 53 -1.67 7.95 0.20
C VAL A 53 -2.81 7.99 -0.81
N THR A 54 -3.37 9.17 -1.02
CA THR A 54 -4.44 9.42 -2.01
C THR A 54 -4.07 10.54 -2.98
N THR A 55 -2.97 11.24 -2.73
CA THR A 55 -2.45 12.32 -3.57
C THR A 55 -0.93 12.26 -3.67
N LYS A 56 -0.38 12.96 -4.64
CA LYS A 56 1.08 13.11 -4.81
C LYS A 56 1.75 13.73 -3.58
N GLU A 57 1.11 14.73 -2.96
CA GLU A 57 1.63 15.45 -1.80
C GLU A 57 1.75 14.52 -0.59
N LEU A 58 0.76 13.65 -0.37
CA LEU A 58 0.82 12.62 0.69
C LEU A 58 1.91 11.59 0.40
N SER A 59 2.08 11.23 -0.88
CA SER A 59 3.17 10.35 -1.31
C SER A 59 4.55 10.92 -1.00
N MET A 60 4.76 12.20 -1.32
CA MET A 60 6.02 12.90 -1.01
C MET A 60 6.28 12.94 0.50
N LYS A 61 5.27 13.24 1.30
CA LYS A 61 5.38 13.22 2.78
C LYS A 61 5.77 11.84 3.31
N ALA A 62 5.17 10.77 2.77
CA ALA A 62 5.54 9.40 3.12
C ALA A 62 7.01 9.11 2.77
N GLY A 63 7.44 9.49 1.57
CA GLY A 63 8.82 9.34 1.12
C GLY A 63 9.83 10.10 1.99
N ASP A 64 9.51 11.34 2.36
CA ASP A 64 10.35 12.14 3.27
C ASP A 64 10.49 11.49 4.65
N LYS A 65 9.39 10.94 5.16
CA LYS A 65 9.37 10.22 6.44
C LYS A 65 10.24 8.95 6.38
N PHE A 66 10.12 8.17 5.31
CA PHE A 66 10.92 6.96 5.10
C PHE A 66 12.40 7.27 4.97
N ARG A 67 12.75 8.33 4.21
CA ARG A 67 14.13 8.77 4.08
C ARG A 67 14.72 9.24 5.40
N SER A 68 13.97 10.06 6.16
CA SER A 68 14.42 10.57 7.46
C SER A 68 14.59 9.46 8.50
N ALA A 69 13.80 8.41 8.42
CA ALA A 69 13.91 7.24 9.29
C ALA A 69 15.01 6.26 8.86
N ASP A 70 15.54 6.39 7.63
CA ASP A 70 16.51 5.47 7.02
C ASP A 70 15.96 4.03 7.00
N VAL A 71 14.84 3.84 6.30
CA VAL A 71 14.17 2.53 6.24
C VAL A 71 14.95 1.53 5.38
N ASP A 72 14.88 0.25 5.71
CA ASP A 72 15.53 -0.85 5.02
C ASP A 72 14.66 -1.48 3.91
N LEU A 73 13.34 -1.30 4.02
CA LEU A 73 12.32 -1.88 3.14
C LEU A 73 11.08 -0.98 3.13
N VAL A 74 10.38 -0.91 2.00
CA VAL A 74 9.06 -0.30 1.94
C VAL A 74 8.01 -1.34 1.54
N ILE A 75 6.91 -1.39 2.28
CA ILE A 75 5.73 -2.20 1.96
C ILE A 75 4.60 -1.26 1.56
N LEU A 76 4.04 -1.51 0.38
CA LEU A 76 2.88 -0.81 -0.16
C LEU A 76 1.66 -1.72 -0.16
N GLN A 77 0.64 -1.39 0.61
CA GLN A 77 -0.67 -2.05 0.54
C GLN A 77 -1.55 -1.37 -0.49
N LEU A 78 -2.07 -2.14 -1.44
CA LEU A 78 -3.08 -1.67 -2.39
C LEU A 78 -4.47 -1.82 -1.77
N LEU A 79 -5.17 -0.70 -1.51
CA LEU A 79 -6.54 -0.71 -0.97
C LEU A 79 -7.58 -0.77 -2.07
N THR A 80 -7.32 -0.09 -3.19
CA THR A 80 -8.09 -0.09 -4.43
C THR A 80 -7.17 0.28 -5.58
N TYR A 81 -7.69 0.43 -6.79
CA TYR A 81 -6.91 1.04 -7.87
C TYR A 81 -6.39 2.43 -7.45
N ALA A 82 -5.17 2.71 -7.83
CA ALA A 82 -4.55 4.02 -7.74
C ALA A 82 -3.50 4.16 -8.85
N THR A 83 -3.19 5.39 -9.23
CA THR A 83 -2.16 5.65 -10.24
C THR A 83 -0.75 5.55 -9.66
N SER A 84 0.19 5.03 -10.42
CA SER A 84 1.62 5.00 -10.08
C SER A 84 2.20 6.41 -9.87
N TYR A 85 1.61 7.44 -10.49
CA TYR A 85 1.92 8.84 -10.24
C TYR A 85 1.81 9.23 -8.76
N ASN A 86 0.83 8.64 -8.05
CA ASN A 86 0.66 8.85 -6.61
C ASN A 86 1.52 7.90 -5.77
N MET A 87 2.03 6.81 -6.33
CA MET A 87 2.89 5.86 -5.61
C MET A 87 4.37 6.24 -5.67
N LEU A 88 4.85 6.56 -6.86
CA LEU A 88 6.27 6.68 -7.14
C LEU A 88 7.02 7.70 -6.27
N PRO A 89 6.47 8.89 -5.92
CA PRO A 89 7.16 9.85 -5.07
C PRO A 89 7.50 9.32 -3.67
N ALA A 90 6.75 8.34 -3.15
CA ALA A 90 7.03 7.75 -1.83
C ALA A 90 8.30 6.90 -1.83
N VAL A 91 8.69 6.35 -3.00
CA VAL A 91 9.76 5.34 -3.07
C VAL A 91 10.88 5.71 -4.05
N ARG A 92 10.65 6.65 -4.96
CA ARG A 92 11.59 6.96 -6.06
C ARG A 92 13.00 7.25 -5.58
N ASP A 93 13.15 8.06 -4.57
CA ASP A 93 14.45 8.57 -4.09
C ASP A 93 15.04 7.71 -2.96
N LEU A 94 14.45 6.55 -2.66
CA LEU A 94 14.95 5.58 -1.69
C LEU A 94 15.75 4.48 -2.42
N ASN A 95 16.85 4.02 -1.84
CA ASN A 95 17.62 2.90 -2.37
C ASN A 95 17.31 1.58 -1.62
N VAL A 96 16.04 1.29 -1.45
CA VAL A 96 15.56 0.10 -0.73
C VAL A 96 14.58 -0.68 -1.60
N PRO A 97 14.38 -1.98 -1.36
CA PRO A 97 13.37 -2.75 -2.08
C PRO A 97 11.95 -2.30 -1.70
N VAL A 98 11.01 -2.54 -2.62
CA VAL A 98 9.59 -2.25 -2.44
C VAL A 98 8.77 -3.53 -2.59
N VAL A 99 7.91 -3.82 -1.65
CA VAL A 99 6.97 -4.95 -1.71
C VAL A 99 5.57 -4.43 -1.91
N LEU A 100 4.94 -4.79 -3.03
CA LEU A 100 3.53 -4.52 -3.27
C LEU A 100 2.68 -5.63 -2.68
N VAL A 101 1.73 -5.27 -1.85
CA VAL A 101 0.76 -6.20 -1.25
C VAL A 101 -0.60 -6.00 -1.89
N ASN A 102 -0.96 -6.94 -2.76
CA ASN A 102 -2.24 -7.01 -3.48
C ASN A 102 -3.10 -8.11 -2.85
N VAL A 103 -3.87 -7.78 -1.84
CA VAL A 103 -4.72 -8.71 -1.11
C VAL A 103 -6.17 -8.31 -1.28
N GLN A 104 -6.97 -9.22 -1.86
CA GLN A 104 -8.41 -9.06 -2.02
C GLN A 104 -9.16 -9.55 -0.77
N LYS A 105 -10.32 -8.97 -0.48
CA LYS A 105 -11.17 -9.44 0.61
C LYS A 105 -12.00 -10.67 0.26
N ARG A 106 -12.31 -10.87 -1.02
CA ARG A 106 -13.13 -11.97 -1.50
C ARG A 106 -12.36 -12.88 -2.44
N LYS A 107 -12.49 -14.18 -2.22
CA LYS A 107 -11.90 -15.20 -3.08
C LYS A 107 -12.62 -15.27 -4.44
N THR A 108 -13.94 -15.14 -4.42
CA THR A 108 -14.78 -15.24 -5.61
C THR A 108 -15.66 -14.01 -5.72
N PRO A 109 -15.59 -13.27 -6.84
CA PRO A 109 -16.49 -12.14 -7.07
C PRO A 109 -17.95 -12.61 -7.20
N ASP A 110 -18.87 -11.88 -6.59
CA ASP A 110 -20.32 -12.04 -6.79
C ASP A 110 -20.85 -10.80 -7.50
N TYR A 111 -20.68 -10.74 -8.80
CA TYR A 111 -21.05 -9.58 -9.61
C TYR A 111 -22.56 -9.24 -9.55
N ALA A 112 -23.40 -10.21 -9.28
CA ALA A 112 -24.84 -9.98 -9.19
C ALA A 112 -25.24 -9.16 -7.94
N ASN A 113 -24.45 -9.26 -6.86
CA ASN A 113 -24.70 -8.62 -5.57
C ASN A 113 -23.56 -7.64 -5.16
N THR A 114 -22.70 -7.25 -6.10
CA THR A 114 -21.58 -6.34 -5.83
C THR A 114 -21.89 -4.97 -6.45
N ASP A 115 -22.12 -3.98 -5.61
CA ASP A 115 -22.22 -2.58 -6.04
C ASP A 115 -20.81 -1.97 -6.29
N THR A 116 -20.80 -0.76 -6.81
CA THR A 116 -19.52 -0.10 -7.17
C THR A 116 -18.61 0.13 -5.97
N PRO A 117 -19.05 0.68 -4.82
CA PRO A 117 -18.16 0.84 -3.68
C PRO A 117 -17.62 -0.49 -3.14
N THR A 118 -18.43 -1.52 -3.07
CA THR A 118 -17.98 -2.87 -2.67
C THR A 118 -16.92 -3.42 -3.63
N TRP A 119 -17.13 -3.24 -4.94
CA TRP A 119 -16.15 -3.68 -5.93
C TRP A 119 -14.83 -2.93 -5.79
N LEU A 120 -14.88 -1.60 -5.63
CA LEU A 120 -13.69 -0.77 -5.45
C LEU A 120 -12.93 -1.13 -4.16
N GLY A 121 -13.62 -1.37 -3.05
CA GLY A 121 -13.01 -1.63 -1.75
C GLY A 121 -12.56 -3.06 -1.52
N GLU A 122 -13.13 -4.04 -2.25
CA GLU A 122 -12.87 -5.45 -1.97
C GLU A 122 -12.12 -6.20 -3.08
N LEU A 123 -12.23 -5.75 -4.34
CA LEU A 123 -11.74 -6.50 -5.49
C LEU A 123 -10.77 -5.72 -6.39
N TYR A 124 -10.84 -4.40 -6.40
CA TYR A 124 -10.15 -3.61 -7.42
C TYR A 124 -8.70 -3.20 -7.07
N ALA A 125 -8.15 -3.66 -5.98
CA ALA A 125 -6.73 -3.46 -5.66
C ALA A 125 -5.81 -3.99 -6.78
N CYS A 126 -6.15 -5.14 -7.37
CA CYS A 126 -5.38 -5.75 -8.46
C CYS A 126 -5.24 -4.87 -9.72
N GLY A 127 -6.17 -3.94 -9.95
CA GLY A 127 -6.13 -3.05 -11.10
C GLY A 127 -4.90 -2.12 -11.16
N ALA A 128 -4.26 -1.88 -10.03
CA ALA A 128 -3.07 -1.03 -9.94
C ALA A 128 -1.74 -1.78 -10.15
N VAL A 129 -1.72 -3.10 -9.99
CA VAL A 129 -0.47 -3.89 -9.94
C VAL A 129 0.38 -3.72 -11.19
N GLY A 130 -0.22 -3.87 -12.37
CA GLY A 130 0.53 -3.82 -13.63
C GLY A 130 1.16 -2.45 -13.89
N GLU A 131 0.44 -1.37 -13.58
CA GLU A 131 0.93 0.00 -13.72
C GLU A 131 2.07 0.27 -12.74
N MET A 132 1.90 -0.12 -11.47
CA MET A 132 2.90 0.13 -10.42
C MET A 132 4.17 -0.65 -10.64
N VAL A 133 4.08 -1.92 -11.05
CA VAL A 133 5.25 -2.75 -11.37
C VAL A 133 6.03 -2.15 -12.53
N ALA A 134 5.35 -1.75 -13.62
CA ALA A 134 6.00 -1.16 -14.78
C ALA A 134 6.78 0.14 -14.42
N ASP A 135 6.22 0.97 -13.53
CA ASP A 135 6.89 2.20 -13.12
C ASP A 135 8.02 1.98 -12.11
N LEU A 136 7.90 0.98 -11.24
CA LEU A 136 9.01 0.57 -10.37
C LEU A 136 10.19 0.03 -11.20
N GLU A 137 9.92 -0.77 -12.24
CA GLU A 137 10.94 -1.26 -13.16
C GLU A 137 11.63 -0.11 -13.91
N ARG A 138 10.85 0.83 -14.48
CA ARG A 138 11.40 2.02 -15.14
C ARG A 138 12.24 2.90 -14.21
N ALA A 139 11.86 2.97 -12.93
CA ALA A 139 12.61 3.69 -11.90
C ALA A 139 13.81 2.90 -11.36
N GLY A 140 14.09 1.70 -11.87
CA GLY A 140 15.19 0.84 -11.43
C GLY A 140 15.04 0.32 -9.99
N LYS A 141 13.79 0.20 -9.50
CA LYS A 141 13.51 -0.24 -8.13
C LYS A 141 13.45 -1.75 -8.04
N ARG A 142 14.20 -2.32 -7.10
CA ARG A 142 14.01 -3.71 -6.71
C ARG A 142 12.64 -3.85 -6.09
N HIS A 143 11.83 -4.77 -6.56
CA HIS A 143 10.48 -4.96 -6.04
C HIS A 143 10.04 -6.43 -6.06
N ALA A 144 9.00 -6.72 -5.29
CA ALA A 144 8.28 -7.98 -5.30
C ALA A 144 6.77 -7.70 -5.17
N VAL A 145 5.95 -8.64 -5.61
CA VAL A 145 4.49 -8.58 -5.47
C VAL A 145 4.01 -9.77 -4.67
N ILE A 146 3.23 -9.50 -3.63
CA ILE A 146 2.51 -10.53 -2.87
C ILE A 146 1.04 -10.41 -3.23
N THR A 147 0.49 -11.48 -3.80
CA THR A 147 -0.93 -11.54 -4.17
C THR A 147 -1.64 -12.62 -3.37
N GLY A 148 -2.83 -12.31 -2.88
CA GLY A 148 -3.61 -13.25 -2.09
C GLY A 148 -5.03 -12.80 -1.79
N VAL A 149 -5.67 -13.55 -0.91
CA VAL A 149 -6.99 -13.24 -0.37
C VAL A 149 -6.89 -13.20 1.15
N ALA A 150 -7.43 -12.15 1.76
CA ALA A 150 -7.54 -12.09 3.22
C ALA A 150 -8.51 -13.16 3.71
N VAL A 151 -8.03 -14.07 4.55
CA VAL A 151 -8.86 -15.16 5.10
C VAL A 151 -9.65 -14.71 6.33
N SER A 152 -9.21 -13.65 7.01
CA SER A 152 -9.88 -12.91 8.09
C SER A 152 -9.06 -11.65 8.40
N TYR A 153 -9.73 -10.58 8.71
CA TYR A 153 -9.14 -9.42 9.39
C TYR A 153 -9.75 -9.32 10.78
#